data_b79265a0a3ccfb45bda6cb10b75e0c58
#
_entry.id   b79265a0a3ccfb45bda6cb10b75e0c58
#
_cell.length_a   1.000
_cell.length_b   1.000
_cell.length_c   1.000
_cell.angle_alpha   90.00
_cell.angle_beta   90.00
_cell.angle_gamma   90.00
#
_symmetry.space_group_name_H-M   'P 1'
#
loop_
_entity.id
_entity.type
_entity.pdbx_description
1 polymer ?
#
loop_
_entity_poly.entity_id
_entity_poly.type
_entity_poly.pdbx_seq_one_letter_code
_entity_poly.pdbx_strand_id
1 'polypeptide(L)'
;MTLRLHAYRHSVYSWIARLTLHEKGLAYDWVEIDPFEPGVPASFLEMQPFCRVPVLVDGDFQLYETGAITRYLDEGFEGPALQPSDAKGRARQAQIVSIIDSYGYWPLVRQVFVQGWYRQKMGEVTDPAELSAGLAASPRLLGALERLAVPDGPYLLGDNPTLADFHAFPMIDYFAMAEQGAAQLRGHPRLSVWHAAMAARNAVRVTRPDFDA
;
A
#
# COMPACT_ATOMS: atom_id res chain seq x y z
N MET A 1 9.34 24.73 -2.01
CA MET A 1 8.20 24.35 -2.87
C MET A 1 7.36 23.35 -2.10
N THR A 2 6.03 23.37 -2.24
CA THR A 2 5.15 22.45 -1.50
C THR A 2 4.83 21.27 -2.41
N LEU A 3 5.05 20.04 -1.91
CA LEU A 3 4.65 18.83 -2.60
C LEU A 3 3.12 18.78 -2.70
N ARG A 4 2.58 18.27 -3.81
CA ARG A 4 1.14 17.99 -3.95
C ARG A 4 0.93 16.54 -4.32
N LEU A 5 0.00 15.88 -3.62
CA LEU A 5 -0.37 14.50 -3.86
C LEU A 5 -1.81 14.44 -4.38
N HIS A 6 -1.96 14.17 -5.68
CA HIS A 6 -3.24 13.85 -6.29
C HIS A 6 -3.56 12.39 -6.02
N ALA A 7 -4.60 12.13 -5.25
CA ALA A 7 -4.81 10.82 -4.67
C ALA A 7 -6.28 10.58 -4.31
N TYR A 8 -6.67 9.32 -4.17
CA TYR A 8 -7.98 8.90 -3.68
C TYR A 8 -7.87 8.35 -2.27
N ARG A 9 -8.72 8.84 -1.37
CA ARG A 9 -8.64 8.54 0.07
C ARG A 9 -8.67 7.05 0.41
N HIS A 10 -9.39 6.23 -0.35
CA HIS A 10 -9.52 4.79 -0.11
C HIS A 10 -8.56 3.93 -0.96
N SER A 11 -7.68 4.56 -1.74
CA SER A 11 -6.70 3.82 -2.53
C SER A 11 -5.54 3.32 -1.67
N VAL A 12 -5.25 2.03 -1.72
CA VAL A 12 -4.06 1.45 -1.07
C VAL A 12 -2.77 2.07 -1.61
N TYR A 13 -2.70 2.37 -2.91
CA TYR A 13 -1.53 3.00 -3.52
C TYR A 13 -1.35 4.45 -3.07
N SER A 14 -2.45 5.20 -2.91
CA SER A 14 -2.41 6.53 -2.30
C SER A 14 -1.96 6.46 -0.83
N TRP A 15 -2.40 5.44 -0.11
CA TRP A 15 -1.97 5.24 1.27
C TRP A 15 -0.48 4.89 1.37
N ILE A 16 0.08 4.09 0.47
CA ILE A 16 1.53 3.83 0.37
C ILE A 16 2.32 5.13 0.23
N ALA A 17 1.91 6.02 -0.68
CA ALA A 17 2.57 7.31 -0.86
C ALA A 17 2.47 8.20 0.39
N ARG A 18 1.29 8.26 1.03
CA ARG A 18 1.06 9.00 2.29
C ARG A 18 1.92 8.47 3.44
N LEU A 19 2.02 7.14 3.58
CA LEU A 19 2.90 6.52 4.58
C LEU A 19 4.35 6.97 4.40
N THR A 20 4.84 6.95 3.16
CA THR A 20 6.21 7.36 2.83
C THR A 20 6.43 8.85 3.13
N LEU A 21 5.52 9.72 2.71
CA LEU A 21 5.57 11.17 3.01
C LEU A 21 5.59 11.42 4.52
N HIS A 22 4.72 10.75 5.25
CA HIS A 22 4.63 10.93 6.69
C HIS A 22 5.87 10.40 7.43
N GLU A 23 6.39 9.25 7.02
CA GLU A 23 7.62 8.68 7.62
C GLU A 23 8.84 9.55 7.37
N LYS A 24 8.92 10.19 6.21
CA LYS A 24 9.96 11.17 5.88
C LYS A 24 9.74 12.55 6.53
N GLY A 25 8.60 12.77 7.20
CA GLY A 25 8.26 14.07 7.80
C GLY A 25 7.96 15.16 6.77
N LEU A 26 7.54 14.81 5.57
CA LEU A 26 7.31 15.74 4.47
C LEU A 26 5.87 16.28 4.49
N ALA A 27 5.74 17.60 4.47
CA ALA A 27 4.45 18.26 4.29
C ALA A 27 4.04 18.26 2.80
N TYR A 28 2.75 18.07 2.54
CA TYR A 28 2.17 18.07 1.20
C TYR A 28 0.73 18.56 1.22
N ASP A 29 0.30 19.11 0.07
CA ASP A 29 -1.10 19.41 -0.18
C ASP A 29 -1.80 18.19 -0.76
N TRP A 30 -2.98 17.87 -0.21
CA TRP A 30 -3.83 16.79 -0.71
C TRP A 30 -4.79 17.31 -1.78
N VAL A 31 -4.83 16.63 -2.92
CA VAL A 31 -5.82 16.88 -3.98
C VAL A 31 -6.61 15.59 -4.22
N GLU A 32 -7.88 15.60 -3.79
CA GLU A 32 -8.75 14.43 -3.96
C GLU A 32 -9.04 14.18 -5.43
N ILE A 33 -8.77 12.97 -5.89
CA ILE A 33 -9.13 12.47 -7.23
C ILE A 33 -9.73 11.07 -7.04
N ASP A 34 -11.02 10.93 -7.29
CA ASP A 34 -11.64 9.62 -7.37
C ASP A 34 -11.57 9.10 -8.81
N PRO A 35 -10.75 8.08 -9.11
CA PRO A 35 -10.60 7.55 -10.46
C PRO A 35 -11.81 6.70 -10.92
N PHE A 36 -12.78 6.46 -10.05
CA PHE A 36 -14.00 5.69 -10.34
C PHE A 36 -15.20 6.59 -10.65
N GLU A 37 -15.13 7.88 -10.31
CA GLU A 37 -16.18 8.84 -10.59
C GLU A 37 -16.19 9.26 -12.06
N PRO A 38 -17.38 9.45 -12.67
CA PRO A 38 -17.47 10.11 -13.97
C PRO A 38 -16.98 11.55 -13.89
N GLY A 39 -16.13 11.97 -14.83
CA GLY A 39 -15.68 13.37 -14.91
C GLY A 39 -14.36 13.67 -14.22
N VAL A 40 -13.47 12.70 -14.12
CA VAL A 40 -12.07 12.95 -13.76
C VAL A 40 -11.53 14.12 -14.60
N PRO A 41 -10.91 15.17 -13.97
CA PRO A 41 -10.46 16.35 -14.70
C PRO A 41 -9.50 16.03 -15.85
N ALA A 42 -9.68 16.68 -17.00
CA ALA A 42 -8.80 16.49 -18.16
C ALA A 42 -7.35 16.79 -17.81
N SER A 43 -7.11 17.83 -16.99
CA SER A 43 -5.77 18.18 -16.51
C SER A 43 -5.11 17.07 -15.68
N PHE A 44 -5.91 16.23 -14.97
CA PHE A 44 -5.36 15.06 -14.30
C PHE A 44 -4.99 13.96 -15.29
N LEU A 45 -5.79 13.75 -16.34
CA LEU A 45 -5.51 12.75 -17.37
C LEU A 45 -4.26 13.11 -18.21
N GLU A 46 -3.94 14.39 -18.32
CA GLU A 46 -2.67 14.84 -18.91
C GLU A 46 -1.46 14.47 -18.04
N MET A 47 -1.60 14.49 -16.71
CA MET A 47 -0.56 14.06 -15.77
C MET A 47 -0.46 12.53 -15.68
N GLN A 48 -1.59 11.81 -15.76
CA GLN A 48 -1.68 10.37 -15.55
C GLN A 48 -2.59 9.72 -16.60
N PRO A 49 -2.01 9.24 -17.72
CA PRO A 49 -2.78 8.78 -18.89
C PRO A 49 -3.57 7.48 -18.63
N PHE A 50 -3.28 6.74 -17.55
CA PHE A 50 -3.96 5.50 -17.19
C PHE A 50 -5.13 5.71 -16.23
N CYS A 51 -5.47 6.96 -15.86
CA CYS A 51 -6.50 7.30 -14.89
C CYS A 51 -6.30 6.53 -13.56
N ARG A 52 -5.11 6.59 -13.00
CA ARG A 52 -4.74 5.94 -11.73
C ARG A 52 -4.24 6.98 -10.73
N VAL A 53 -4.33 6.63 -9.47
CA VAL A 53 -3.78 7.40 -8.35
C VAL A 53 -2.74 6.55 -7.61
N PRO A 54 -1.73 7.17 -6.97
CA PRO A 54 -1.48 8.60 -6.84
C PRO A 54 -0.65 9.22 -7.98
N VAL A 55 -0.64 10.57 -8.03
CA VAL A 55 0.35 11.37 -8.76
C VAL A 55 0.99 12.34 -7.77
N LEU A 56 2.31 12.40 -7.73
CA LEU A 56 3.08 13.38 -6.96
C LEU A 56 3.51 14.53 -7.88
N VAL A 57 3.38 15.75 -7.39
CA VAL A 57 3.87 16.96 -8.07
C VAL A 57 4.82 17.70 -7.14
N ASP A 58 6.05 17.95 -7.62
CA ASP A 58 7.09 18.72 -6.95
C ASP A 58 7.55 19.86 -7.90
N GLY A 59 6.97 21.04 -7.71
CA GLY A 59 7.18 22.15 -8.64
C GLY A 59 6.62 21.85 -10.03
N ASP A 60 7.49 21.74 -11.02
CA ASP A 60 7.21 21.35 -12.39
C ASP A 60 7.45 19.86 -12.68
N PHE A 61 8.01 19.13 -11.71
CA PHE A 61 8.21 17.68 -11.82
C PHE A 61 6.95 16.91 -11.42
N GLN A 62 6.45 16.09 -12.33
CA GLN A 62 5.26 15.26 -12.14
C GLN A 62 5.66 13.79 -12.21
N LEU A 63 5.22 13.00 -11.24
CA LEU A 63 5.57 11.60 -11.13
C LEU A 63 4.35 10.76 -10.78
N TYR A 64 4.10 9.72 -11.55
CA TYR A 64 3.14 8.67 -11.23
C TYR A 64 3.86 7.31 -11.11
N GLU A 65 3.15 6.23 -10.82
CA GLU A 65 3.62 4.94 -10.32
C GLU A 65 4.13 5.00 -8.89
N THR A 66 3.44 4.32 -8.00
CA THR A 66 3.70 4.38 -6.54
C THR A 66 5.14 3.98 -6.19
N GLY A 67 5.69 2.97 -6.87
CA GLY A 67 7.08 2.55 -6.67
C GLY A 67 8.10 3.63 -7.04
N ALA A 68 7.82 4.41 -8.10
CA ALA A 68 8.66 5.54 -8.48
C ALA A 68 8.52 6.69 -7.49
N ILE A 69 7.28 7.00 -7.06
CA ILE A 69 7.00 8.05 -6.08
C ILE A 69 7.72 7.78 -4.76
N THR A 70 7.55 6.58 -4.19
CA THR A 70 8.14 6.24 -2.89
C THR A 70 9.66 6.25 -2.93
N ARG A 71 10.25 5.79 -4.03
CA ARG A 71 11.70 5.85 -4.25
C ARG A 71 12.19 7.28 -4.37
N TYR A 72 11.50 8.13 -5.15
CA TYR A 72 11.85 9.55 -5.28
C TYR A 72 11.81 10.27 -3.93
N LEU A 73 10.77 10.02 -3.13
CA LEU A 73 10.65 10.60 -1.79
C LEU A 73 11.78 10.15 -0.85
N ASP A 74 12.21 8.91 -0.96
CA ASP A 74 13.30 8.42 -0.11
C ASP A 74 14.68 8.94 -0.55
N GLU A 75 14.96 8.98 -1.85
CA GLU A 75 16.26 9.39 -2.40
C GLU A 75 16.41 10.92 -2.51
N GLY A 76 15.31 11.66 -2.72
CA GLY A 76 15.32 13.10 -3.00
C GLY A 76 15.18 13.99 -1.75
N PHE A 77 14.76 13.45 -0.62
CA PHE A 77 14.47 14.23 0.57
C PHE A 77 15.16 13.67 1.83
N GLU A 78 15.49 14.57 2.75
CA GLU A 78 16.03 14.20 4.06
C GLU A 78 15.01 13.40 4.89
N GLY A 79 15.49 12.77 5.98
CA GLY A 79 14.70 11.98 6.90
C GLY A 79 15.19 10.54 7.00
N PRO A 80 14.46 9.65 7.65
CA PRO A 80 14.84 8.25 7.78
C PRO A 80 15.05 7.60 6.41
N ALA A 81 16.16 6.85 6.25
CA ALA A 81 16.38 6.05 5.05
C ALA A 81 15.41 4.87 5.03
N LEU A 82 14.67 4.72 3.93
CA LEU A 82 13.66 3.68 3.75
C LEU A 82 14.11 2.59 2.77
N GLN A 83 15.38 2.62 2.39
CA GLN A 83 16.01 1.58 1.58
C GLN A 83 17.25 1.02 2.29
N PRO A 84 17.51 -0.29 2.18
CA PRO A 84 18.75 -0.88 2.67
C PRO A 84 19.99 -0.26 2.00
N SER A 85 21.09 -0.16 2.75
CA SER A 85 22.32 0.44 2.24
C SER A 85 23.08 -0.45 1.25
N ASP A 86 22.91 -1.78 1.33
CA ASP A 86 23.60 -2.73 0.47
C ASP A 86 22.74 -3.19 -0.72
N ALA A 87 23.40 -3.69 -1.76
CA ALA A 87 22.75 -4.08 -3.01
C ALA A 87 21.82 -5.30 -2.87
N LYS A 88 22.13 -6.26 -1.98
CA LYS A 88 21.30 -7.44 -1.77
C LYS A 88 20.02 -7.08 -1.03
N GLY A 89 20.12 -6.21 -0.01
CA GLY A 89 18.97 -5.67 0.70
C GLY A 89 18.04 -4.90 -0.24
N ARG A 90 18.58 -3.98 -1.05
CA ARG A 90 17.78 -3.25 -2.06
C ARG A 90 17.13 -4.19 -3.10
N ALA A 91 17.83 -5.23 -3.54
CA ALA A 91 17.25 -6.21 -4.44
C ALA A 91 16.10 -7.00 -3.78
N ARG A 92 16.24 -7.37 -2.50
CA ARG A 92 15.18 -8.04 -1.73
C ARG A 92 13.98 -7.12 -1.52
N GLN A 93 14.20 -5.86 -1.18
CA GLN A 93 13.14 -4.85 -1.10
C GLN A 93 12.39 -4.74 -2.43
N ALA A 94 13.10 -4.55 -3.54
CA ALA A 94 12.50 -4.45 -4.87
C ALA A 94 11.71 -5.72 -5.25
N GLN A 95 12.21 -6.91 -4.87
CA GLN A 95 11.51 -8.17 -5.06
C GLN A 95 10.17 -8.20 -4.32
N ILE A 96 10.14 -7.79 -3.04
CA ILE A 96 8.91 -7.78 -2.23
C ILE A 96 7.91 -6.77 -2.82
N VAL A 97 8.37 -5.55 -3.14
CA VAL A 97 7.54 -4.52 -3.80
C VAL A 97 6.94 -5.07 -5.11
N SER A 98 7.77 -5.67 -5.97
CA SER A 98 7.28 -6.25 -7.23
C SER A 98 6.27 -7.38 -7.02
N ILE A 99 6.46 -8.22 -6.01
CA ILE A 99 5.53 -9.31 -5.67
C ILE A 99 4.18 -8.73 -5.25
N ILE A 100 4.19 -7.76 -4.34
CA ILE A 100 2.92 -7.20 -3.82
C ILE A 100 2.19 -6.39 -4.89
N ASP A 101 2.90 -5.61 -5.70
CA ASP A 101 2.30 -4.80 -6.76
C ASP A 101 1.75 -5.66 -7.90
N SER A 102 2.45 -6.74 -8.28
CA SER A 102 2.05 -7.60 -9.40
C SER A 102 1.00 -8.65 -9.02
N TYR A 103 1.04 -9.18 -7.80
CA TYR A 103 0.24 -10.33 -7.39
C TYR A 103 -0.66 -10.07 -6.20
N GLY A 104 -0.49 -8.95 -5.47
CA GLY A 104 -1.23 -8.67 -4.23
C GLY A 104 -2.54 -7.92 -4.46
N TYR A 105 -2.52 -6.88 -5.29
CA TYR A 105 -3.66 -5.96 -5.41
C TYR A 105 -4.98 -6.65 -5.75
N TRP A 106 -4.97 -7.53 -6.76
CA TRP A 106 -6.21 -8.15 -7.20
C TRP A 106 -6.78 -9.10 -6.14
N PRO A 107 -6.07 -10.15 -5.68
CA PRO A 107 -6.63 -11.08 -4.71
C PRO A 107 -6.87 -10.45 -3.33
N LEU A 108 -5.95 -9.66 -2.81
CA LEU A 108 -6.08 -9.13 -1.45
C LEU A 108 -7.10 -7.99 -1.37
N VAL A 109 -7.02 -7.03 -2.31
CA VAL A 109 -7.81 -5.81 -2.23
C VAL A 109 -9.13 -5.97 -3.00
N ARG A 110 -9.06 -6.25 -4.32
CA ARG A 110 -10.27 -6.27 -5.16
C ARG A 110 -11.21 -7.45 -4.85
N GLN A 111 -10.64 -8.60 -4.57
CA GLN A 111 -11.43 -9.81 -4.34
C GLN A 111 -11.76 -10.02 -2.86
N VAL A 112 -10.79 -10.00 -1.95
CA VAL A 112 -11.08 -10.29 -0.54
C VAL A 112 -11.59 -9.07 0.20
N PHE A 113 -10.86 -7.95 0.23
CA PHE A 113 -11.30 -6.76 0.98
C PHE A 113 -12.60 -6.19 0.42
N VAL A 114 -12.68 -5.96 -0.89
CA VAL A 114 -13.87 -5.34 -1.49
C VAL A 114 -15.10 -6.24 -1.32
N GLN A 115 -14.99 -7.54 -1.56
CA GLN A 115 -16.16 -8.43 -1.47
C GLN A 115 -16.46 -8.87 -0.03
N GLY A 116 -15.42 -9.12 0.77
CA GLY A 116 -15.57 -9.66 2.12
C GLY A 116 -15.83 -8.61 3.20
N TRP A 117 -15.57 -7.32 2.93
CA TRP A 117 -15.74 -6.25 3.92
C TRP A 117 -16.35 -4.99 3.34
N TYR A 118 -15.73 -4.36 2.33
CA TYR A 118 -16.10 -3.00 1.88
C TYR A 118 -17.54 -2.92 1.36
N ARG A 119 -17.94 -3.79 0.44
CA ARG A 119 -19.29 -3.83 -0.11
C ARG A 119 -20.35 -4.11 0.96
N GLN A 120 -20.05 -5.00 1.91
CA GLN A 120 -20.95 -5.27 3.03
C GLN A 120 -21.14 -4.03 3.89
N LYS A 121 -20.06 -3.31 4.20
CA LYS A 121 -20.12 -2.05 4.94
C LYS A 121 -20.94 -0.98 4.22
N MET A 122 -20.82 -0.90 2.89
CA MET A 122 -21.57 0.07 2.06
C MET A 122 -23.00 -0.39 1.73
N GLY A 123 -23.45 -1.55 2.19
CA GLY A 123 -24.76 -2.10 1.86
C GLY A 123 -24.89 -2.53 0.39
N GLU A 124 -23.77 -2.79 -0.27
CA GLU A 124 -23.70 -3.21 -1.67
C GLU A 124 -23.75 -4.74 -1.82
N VAL A 125 -24.14 -5.18 -3.01
CA VAL A 125 -24.15 -6.62 -3.34
C VAL A 125 -22.72 -7.14 -3.49
N THR A 126 -22.40 -8.21 -2.77
CA THR A 126 -21.11 -8.91 -2.84
C THR A 126 -21.15 -10.01 -3.90
N ASP A 127 -19.97 -10.36 -4.44
CA ASP A 127 -19.79 -11.51 -5.31
C ASP A 127 -19.03 -12.62 -4.55
N PRO A 128 -19.71 -13.71 -4.13
CA PRO A 128 -19.08 -14.79 -3.41
C PRO A 128 -18.05 -15.57 -4.23
N ALA A 129 -18.18 -15.58 -5.56
CA ALA A 129 -17.22 -16.26 -6.44
C ALA A 129 -15.90 -15.50 -6.49
N GLU A 130 -15.96 -14.17 -6.61
CA GLU A 130 -14.79 -13.30 -6.53
C GLU A 130 -14.10 -13.41 -5.15
N LEU A 131 -14.86 -13.38 -4.05
CA LEU A 131 -14.31 -13.57 -2.71
C LEU A 131 -13.60 -14.92 -2.60
N SER A 132 -14.24 -16.00 -3.05
CA SER A 132 -13.66 -17.35 -3.02
C SER A 132 -12.37 -17.43 -3.85
N ALA A 133 -12.34 -16.82 -5.04
CA ALA A 133 -11.15 -16.79 -5.89
C ALA A 133 -9.97 -16.05 -5.21
N GLY A 134 -10.23 -14.90 -4.58
CA GLY A 134 -9.22 -14.17 -3.83
C GLY A 134 -8.67 -14.95 -2.65
N LEU A 135 -9.56 -15.61 -1.87
CA LEU A 135 -9.17 -16.46 -0.74
C LEU A 135 -8.37 -17.70 -1.18
N ALA A 136 -8.63 -18.23 -2.36
CA ALA A 136 -7.86 -19.35 -2.92
C ALA A 136 -6.46 -18.90 -3.43
N ALA A 137 -6.32 -17.67 -3.93
CA ALA A 137 -5.06 -17.14 -4.45
C ALA A 137 -4.11 -16.62 -3.36
N SER A 138 -4.65 -16.00 -2.30
CA SER A 138 -3.87 -15.32 -1.26
C SER A 138 -2.87 -16.18 -0.50
N PRO A 139 -3.08 -17.50 -0.20
CA PRO A 139 -2.09 -18.29 0.54
C PRO A 139 -0.74 -18.41 -0.15
N ARG A 140 -0.74 -18.44 -1.50
CA ARG A 140 0.52 -18.48 -2.27
C ARG A 140 1.33 -17.19 -2.06
N LEU A 141 0.66 -16.05 -2.10
CA LEU A 141 1.28 -14.73 -1.90
C LEU A 141 1.78 -14.58 -0.46
N LEU A 142 0.89 -14.82 0.51
CA LEU A 142 1.25 -14.71 1.93
C LEU A 142 2.41 -15.65 2.28
N GLY A 143 2.38 -16.90 1.80
CA GLY A 143 3.46 -17.86 2.01
C GLY A 143 4.77 -17.44 1.33
N ALA A 144 4.73 -16.72 0.21
CA ALA A 144 5.94 -16.17 -0.40
C ALA A 144 6.52 -15.04 0.46
N LEU A 145 5.71 -14.10 0.92
CA LEU A 145 6.14 -13.02 1.80
C LEU A 145 6.64 -13.53 3.16
N GLU A 146 5.96 -14.51 3.75
CA GLU A 146 6.38 -15.18 4.99
C GLU A 146 7.80 -15.76 4.91
N ARG A 147 8.14 -16.38 3.77
CA ARG A 147 9.50 -16.93 3.52
C ARG A 147 10.54 -15.86 3.27
N LEU A 148 10.15 -14.70 2.72
CA LEU A 148 11.06 -13.59 2.42
C LEU A 148 11.31 -12.70 3.65
N ALA A 149 10.36 -12.65 4.57
CA ALA A 149 10.51 -11.93 5.82
C ALA A 149 11.65 -12.53 6.63
N VAL A 150 12.56 -11.68 7.12
CA VAL A 150 13.65 -12.13 7.97
C VAL A 150 13.12 -12.65 9.32
N PRO A 151 13.79 -13.64 9.94
CA PRO A 151 13.32 -14.20 11.21
C PRO A 151 13.47 -13.23 12.38
N ASP A 152 14.47 -12.36 12.33
CA ASP A 152 14.82 -11.42 13.38
C ASP A 152 14.39 -9.99 12.99
N GLY A 153 13.75 -9.30 13.92
CA GLY A 153 13.25 -7.94 13.70
C GLY A 153 11.74 -7.85 13.46
N PRO A 154 11.15 -6.67 13.69
CA PRO A 154 9.71 -6.44 13.56
C PRO A 154 9.25 -6.15 12.13
N TYR A 155 10.18 -5.90 11.19
CA TYR A 155 9.85 -5.53 9.81
C TYR A 155 10.31 -6.61 8.81
N LEU A 156 9.83 -6.52 7.56
CA LEU A 156 10.09 -7.56 6.55
C LEU A 156 11.57 -7.80 6.30
N LEU A 157 12.41 -6.78 6.45
CA LEU A 157 13.84 -6.84 6.16
C LEU A 157 14.74 -6.57 7.39
N GLY A 158 14.21 -6.56 8.60
CA GLY A 158 15.00 -6.41 9.84
C GLY A 158 14.40 -5.42 10.85
N ASP A 159 15.29 -4.62 11.48
CA ASP A 159 14.94 -3.76 12.62
C ASP A 159 14.31 -2.41 12.20
N ASN A 160 14.49 -1.98 10.96
CA ASN A 160 13.95 -0.73 10.45
C ASN A 160 12.96 -0.98 9.32
N PRO A 161 11.87 -0.19 9.23
CA PRO A 161 10.94 -0.29 8.12
C PRO A 161 11.59 0.18 6.83
N THR A 162 11.19 -0.46 5.74
CA THR A 162 11.65 -0.15 4.39
C THR A 162 10.46 0.10 3.46
N LEU A 163 10.71 0.52 2.23
CA LEU A 163 9.65 0.65 1.22
C LEU A 163 8.92 -0.68 0.97
N ALA A 164 9.55 -1.85 1.22
CA ALA A 164 8.87 -3.14 1.18
C ALA A 164 7.71 -3.21 2.16
N ASP A 165 7.92 -2.72 3.39
CA ASP A 165 6.91 -2.68 4.44
C ASP A 165 5.76 -1.75 4.07
N PHE A 166 6.06 -0.58 3.53
CA PHE A 166 5.06 0.40 3.15
C PHE A 166 4.21 -0.01 1.95
N HIS A 167 4.79 -0.75 0.98
CA HIS A 167 4.04 -1.30 -0.13
C HIS A 167 3.16 -2.48 0.29
N ALA A 168 3.67 -3.35 1.16
CA ALA A 168 2.93 -4.54 1.57
C ALA A 168 1.80 -4.22 2.57
N PHE A 169 2.04 -3.30 3.51
CA PHE A 169 1.14 -3.10 4.64
C PHE A 169 -0.28 -2.68 4.23
N PRO A 170 -0.51 -1.65 3.40
CA PRO A 170 -1.87 -1.23 3.04
C PRO A 170 -2.72 -2.33 2.40
N MET A 171 -2.11 -3.17 1.55
CA MET A 171 -2.83 -4.26 0.90
C MET A 171 -3.16 -5.38 1.86
N ILE A 172 -2.23 -5.74 2.77
CA ILE A 172 -2.44 -6.78 3.77
C ILE A 172 -3.36 -6.30 4.89
N ASP A 173 -3.31 -5.03 5.27
CA ASP A 173 -4.21 -4.45 6.25
C ASP A 173 -5.66 -4.42 5.73
N TYR A 174 -5.88 -4.02 4.48
CA TYR A 174 -7.20 -4.10 3.85
C TYR A 174 -7.70 -5.56 3.77
N PHE A 175 -6.84 -6.47 3.33
CA PHE A 175 -7.15 -7.90 3.30
C PHE A 175 -7.59 -8.42 4.68
N ALA A 176 -6.92 -8.00 5.75
CA ALA A 176 -7.21 -8.41 7.12
C ALA A 176 -8.49 -7.76 7.70
N MET A 177 -9.09 -6.76 7.04
CA MET A 177 -10.40 -6.23 7.44
C MET A 177 -11.52 -7.23 7.15
N ALA A 178 -11.37 -8.12 6.15
CA ALA A 178 -12.27 -9.25 5.96
C ALA A 178 -11.92 -10.38 6.96
N GLU A 179 -12.94 -10.97 7.60
CA GLU A 179 -12.76 -12.02 8.62
C GLU A 179 -11.92 -13.20 8.11
N GLN A 180 -12.20 -13.66 6.89
CA GLN A 180 -11.48 -14.76 6.25
C GLN A 180 -10.03 -14.38 5.93
N GLY A 181 -9.79 -13.12 5.53
CA GLY A 181 -8.46 -12.57 5.30
C GLY A 181 -7.64 -12.53 6.59
N ALA A 182 -8.24 -12.01 7.67
CA ALA A 182 -7.62 -12.03 9.00
C ALA A 182 -7.28 -13.45 9.47
N ALA A 183 -8.17 -14.42 9.22
CA ALA A 183 -7.93 -15.81 9.56
C ALA A 183 -6.71 -16.39 8.81
N GLN A 184 -6.59 -16.11 7.53
CA GLN A 184 -5.42 -16.52 6.73
C GLN A 184 -4.13 -15.84 7.20
N LEU A 185 -4.16 -14.54 7.51
CA LEU A 185 -2.98 -13.81 8.01
C LEU A 185 -2.47 -14.43 9.32
N ARG A 186 -3.36 -14.81 10.24
CA ARG A 186 -2.99 -15.51 11.50
C ARG A 186 -2.25 -16.84 11.27
N GLY A 187 -2.45 -17.48 10.12
CA GLY A 187 -1.69 -18.66 9.70
C GLY A 187 -0.24 -18.42 9.30
N HIS A 188 0.20 -17.15 9.28
CA HIS A 188 1.55 -16.72 8.89
C HIS A 188 2.20 -15.96 10.05
N PRO A 189 2.93 -16.63 10.94
CA PRO A 189 3.39 -16.05 12.21
C PRO A 189 4.26 -14.80 12.07
N ARG A 190 5.21 -14.78 11.12
CA ARG A 190 6.08 -13.61 10.89
C ARG A 190 5.28 -12.43 10.34
N LEU A 191 4.41 -12.67 9.38
CA LEU A 191 3.54 -11.62 8.84
C LEU A 191 2.56 -11.10 9.89
N SER A 192 2.10 -11.94 10.82
CA SER A 192 1.23 -11.51 11.93
C SER A 192 1.98 -10.56 12.89
N VAL A 193 3.22 -10.89 13.26
CA VAL A 193 4.08 -10.03 14.10
C VAL A 193 4.40 -8.73 13.36
N TRP A 194 4.82 -8.82 12.12
CA TRP A 194 5.09 -7.68 11.26
C TRP A 194 3.87 -6.75 11.09
N HIS A 195 2.70 -7.32 10.80
CA HIS A 195 1.47 -6.54 10.64
C HIS A 195 1.13 -5.76 11.92
N ALA A 196 1.26 -6.39 13.10
CA ALA A 196 1.04 -5.73 14.38
C ALA A 196 2.06 -4.60 14.63
N ALA A 197 3.34 -4.83 14.31
CA ALA A 197 4.39 -3.82 14.43
C ALA A 197 4.13 -2.61 13.50
N MET A 198 3.74 -2.87 12.25
CA MET A 198 3.36 -1.81 11.31
C MET A 198 2.12 -1.04 11.77
N ALA A 199 1.07 -1.72 12.21
CA ALA A 199 -0.16 -1.10 12.69
C ALA A 199 0.06 -0.17 13.90
N ALA A 200 1.06 -0.46 14.73
CA ALA A 200 1.42 0.37 15.89
C ALA A 200 2.17 1.66 15.52
N ARG A 201 2.67 1.80 14.29
CA ARG A 201 3.42 3.00 13.87
C ARG A 201 2.53 4.24 13.80
N ASN A 202 3.10 5.37 14.19
CA ASN A 202 2.39 6.65 14.12
C ASN A 202 1.98 7.00 12.69
N ALA A 203 2.87 6.81 11.71
CA ALA A 203 2.60 7.04 10.30
C ALA A 203 1.35 6.28 9.83
N VAL A 204 1.20 5.01 10.22
CA VAL A 204 0.02 4.20 9.90
C VAL A 204 -1.24 4.78 10.53
N ARG A 205 -1.21 5.09 11.83
CA ARG A 205 -2.39 5.57 12.58
C ARG A 205 -2.95 6.88 12.02
N VAL A 206 -2.08 7.82 11.63
CA VAL A 206 -2.51 9.14 11.14
C VAL A 206 -2.84 9.17 9.65
N THR A 207 -2.38 8.17 8.89
CA THR A 207 -2.65 8.11 7.44
C THR A 207 -3.67 7.05 7.05
N ARG A 208 -4.09 6.18 7.99
CA ARG A 208 -5.06 5.12 7.70
C ARG A 208 -6.35 5.71 7.13
N PRO A 209 -6.85 5.18 6.01
CA PRO A 209 -8.12 5.60 5.46
C PRO A 209 -9.27 5.40 6.42
N ASP A 210 -10.15 6.41 6.48
CA ASP A 210 -11.39 6.36 7.24
C ASP A 210 -12.53 5.99 6.26
N PHE A 211 -13.25 4.93 6.57
CA PHE A 211 -14.40 4.45 5.80
C PHE A 211 -15.75 4.86 6.41
N ASP A 212 -15.71 5.65 7.48
CA ASP A 212 -16.91 6.20 8.14
C ASP A 212 -17.09 7.70 7.85
N ALA A 213 -16.12 8.33 7.14
CA ALA A 213 -16.10 9.75 6.81
C ALA A 213 -16.65 10.06 5.42
#